data_d973ed12f4ff312a13ae844c12461c2e
#
_entry.id   d973ed12f4ff312a13ae844c12461c2e
#
_cell.length_a   1.000
_cell.length_b   1.000
_cell.length_c   1.000
_cell.angle_alpha   90.00
_cell.angle_beta   90.00
_cell.angle_gamma   90.00
#
_symmetry.space_group_name_H-M   'P 1'
#
loop_
_entity.id
_entity.type
_entity.pdbx_description
1 polymer ?
#
loop_
_entity_poly.entity_id
_entity_poly.type
_entity_poly.pdbx_seq_one_letter_code
_entity_poly.pdbx_strand_id
1 'polypeptide(L)'
;LAKRIKQGLRERVGECITCSIGLAPNRFLAKVASDMQKPDGLVVLRQEELPGRLLELELRDLCGIGRRMEPRLHACGIRTVEDLWEADRETLHRAWGGVGGDRFWHGLHGGVTEDDAPPAHRTIGHSHVLAPEMRTPPAAGVVARRLLLKAASRLRRMKYRADHLHLSVRTEDGPRCEAQGKFEEGADSIVMVRLLTELWQRVMKQARWQRVKKVSVTLYGLVAEAQPQQLELFAPSGIAASKERREHLSHVLDSINQKFGRDSVVIGFTPDTVRTFSGTKIAFTRIPDREEFKE
;
A
#
# COMPACT_ATOMS: atom_id res chain seq x y z
N LEU A 1 2.21 23.49 18.48
CA LEU A 1 2.91 22.35 17.86
C LEU A 1 2.89 22.46 16.34
N ALA A 2 1.72 22.55 15.67
CA ALA A 2 1.59 22.56 14.21
C ALA A 2 2.42 23.65 13.51
N LYS A 3 2.37 24.90 14.00
CA LYS A 3 3.21 26.00 13.48
C LYS A 3 4.71 25.69 13.58
N ARG A 4 5.16 25.07 14.70
CA ARG A 4 6.56 24.64 14.87
C ARG A 4 6.96 23.54 13.88
N ILE A 5 6.05 22.60 13.55
CA ILE A 5 6.31 21.56 12.55
C ILE A 5 6.48 22.21 11.17
N LYS A 6 5.59 23.12 10.77
CA LYS A 6 5.69 23.84 9.49
C LYS A 6 6.99 24.65 9.39
N GLN A 7 7.33 25.34 10.46
CA GLN A 7 8.59 26.10 10.54
C GLN A 7 9.81 25.19 10.44
N GLY A 8 9.83 24.09 11.20
CA GLY A 8 10.93 23.13 11.15
C GLY A 8 11.12 22.47 9.78
N LEU A 9 10.03 22.26 9.02
CA LEU A 9 10.12 21.79 7.64
C LEU A 9 10.80 22.83 6.74
N ARG A 10 10.40 24.09 6.82
CA ARG A 10 11.01 25.18 6.03
C ARG A 10 12.49 25.35 6.33
N GLU A 11 12.86 25.32 7.61
CA GLU A 11 14.25 25.55 8.06
C GLU A 11 15.18 24.35 7.77
N ARG A 12 14.69 23.10 7.89
CA ARG A 12 15.53 21.91 7.85
C ARG A 12 15.46 21.13 6.55
N VAL A 13 14.39 21.27 5.79
CA VAL A 13 14.17 20.51 4.54
C VAL A 13 14.21 21.43 3.33
N GLY A 14 13.60 22.61 3.41
CA GLY A 14 13.62 23.62 2.35
C GLY A 14 12.30 24.36 2.21
N GLU A 15 12.37 25.58 1.72
CA GLU A 15 11.24 26.51 1.61
C GLU A 15 10.15 26.04 0.62
N CYS A 16 10.54 25.26 -0.39
CA CYS A 16 9.62 24.73 -1.39
C CYS A 16 8.73 23.60 -0.90
N ILE A 17 9.07 23.00 0.28
CA ILE A 17 8.30 21.89 0.85
C ILE A 17 7.30 22.43 1.87
N THR A 18 6.03 22.32 1.54
CA THR A 18 4.93 22.74 2.41
C THR A 18 4.13 21.53 2.91
N CYS A 19 3.47 21.70 4.05
CA CYS A 19 2.54 20.70 4.57
C CYS A 19 1.24 21.35 5.04
N SER A 20 0.11 20.68 4.80
CA SER A 20 -1.17 21.05 5.38
C SER A 20 -1.43 20.20 6.62
N ILE A 21 -1.81 20.84 7.72
CA ILE A 21 -2.02 20.19 9.02
C ILE A 21 -3.46 20.40 9.45
N GLY A 22 -4.16 19.33 9.79
CA GLY A 22 -5.47 19.32 10.40
C GLY A 22 -5.39 18.89 11.86
N LEU A 23 -6.08 19.59 12.74
CA LEU A 23 -6.25 19.27 14.16
C LEU A 23 -7.74 19.09 14.41
N ALA A 24 -8.14 17.97 14.99
CA ALA A 24 -9.54 17.65 15.25
C ALA A 24 -9.68 16.61 16.38
N PRO A 25 -10.89 16.36 16.90
CA PRO A 25 -11.13 15.42 17.98
C PRO A 25 -10.69 13.98 17.69
N ASN A 26 -10.73 13.57 16.42
CA ASN A 26 -10.31 12.24 16.00
C ASN A 26 -9.51 12.27 14.70
N ARG A 27 -8.92 11.11 14.35
CA ARG A 27 -8.09 10.96 13.15
C ARG A 27 -8.85 11.22 11.84
N PHE A 28 -10.12 10.83 11.77
CA PHE A 28 -10.97 11.03 10.59
C PHE A 28 -11.14 12.52 10.31
N LEU A 29 -11.62 13.28 11.29
CA LEU A 29 -11.82 14.74 11.18
C LEU A 29 -10.49 15.49 11.00
N ALA A 30 -9.40 15.04 11.63
CA ALA A 30 -8.09 15.64 11.43
C ALA A 30 -7.60 15.47 9.98
N LYS A 31 -7.90 14.32 9.35
CA LYS A 31 -7.62 14.11 7.92
C LYS A 31 -8.47 15.03 7.05
N VAL A 32 -9.77 15.16 7.31
CA VAL A 32 -10.66 16.10 6.61
C VAL A 32 -10.14 17.52 6.76
N ALA A 33 -9.85 17.97 7.98
CA ALA A 33 -9.32 19.31 8.26
C ALA A 33 -8.01 19.59 7.50
N SER A 34 -7.13 18.59 7.35
CA SER A 34 -5.88 18.74 6.59
C SER A 34 -6.11 18.91 5.09
N ASP A 35 -7.25 18.46 4.57
CA ASP A 35 -7.61 18.56 3.16
C ASP A 35 -8.40 19.85 2.83
N MET A 36 -9.09 20.45 3.81
CA MET A 36 -9.91 21.66 3.63
C MET A 36 -9.13 22.87 3.12
N GLN A 37 -7.86 22.97 3.50
CA GLN A 37 -7.01 24.09 3.09
C GLN A 37 -5.67 23.58 2.58
N LYS A 38 -5.58 23.36 1.28
CA LYS A 38 -4.35 23.00 0.58
C LYS A 38 -4.03 24.05 -0.50
N PRO A 39 -2.73 24.31 -0.77
CA PRO A 39 -1.53 23.89 -0.03
C PRO A 39 -1.27 24.69 1.24
N ASP A 40 -0.34 24.22 2.08
CA ASP A 40 0.21 24.89 3.26
C ASP A 40 -0.83 25.35 4.30
N GLY A 41 -1.99 24.67 4.40
CA GLY A 41 -3.05 24.99 5.33
C GLY A 41 -2.75 24.61 6.78
N LEU A 42 -3.53 25.21 7.69
CA LEU A 42 -3.61 24.82 9.11
C LEU A 42 -5.05 25.03 9.55
N VAL A 43 -5.79 23.94 9.68
CA VAL A 43 -7.20 23.96 10.06
C VAL A 43 -7.37 23.23 11.39
N VAL A 44 -8.12 23.85 12.30
CA VAL A 44 -8.53 23.29 13.58
C VAL A 44 -10.04 23.12 13.55
N LEU A 45 -10.52 21.92 13.82
CA LEU A 45 -11.93 21.61 14.06
C LEU A 45 -12.08 21.21 15.52
N ARG A 46 -12.88 21.92 16.26
CA ARG A 46 -13.20 21.61 17.64
C ARG A 46 -14.51 20.85 17.73
N GLN A 47 -14.67 20.02 18.77
CA GLN A 47 -15.88 19.22 18.95
C GLN A 47 -17.14 20.09 19.02
N GLU A 48 -17.05 21.24 19.70
CA GLU A 48 -18.15 22.19 19.91
C GLU A 48 -18.54 22.94 18.62
N GLU A 49 -17.68 22.94 17.63
CA GLU A 49 -17.89 23.64 16.34
C GLU A 49 -18.49 22.72 15.26
N LEU A 50 -18.68 21.43 15.57
CA LEU A 50 -19.25 20.47 14.61
C LEU A 50 -20.79 20.60 14.55
N PRO A 51 -21.38 20.43 13.33
CA PRO A 51 -20.75 20.18 12.03
C PRO A 51 -20.11 21.41 11.38
N GLY A 52 -20.52 22.62 11.76
CA GLY A 52 -20.03 23.91 11.34
C GLY A 52 -19.37 23.93 9.96
N ARG A 53 -18.05 24.00 9.93
CA ARG A 53 -17.28 24.08 8.68
C ARG A 53 -17.36 22.82 7.81
N LEU A 54 -17.83 21.68 8.31
CA LEU A 54 -18.01 20.48 7.48
C LEU A 54 -19.15 20.67 6.47
N LEU A 55 -20.16 21.50 6.79
CA LEU A 55 -21.30 21.77 5.91
C LEU A 55 -20.92 22.52 4.63
N GLU A 56 -19.75 23.15 4.60
CA GLU A 56 -19.21 23.85 3.43
C GLU A 56 -18.59 22.88 2.40
N LEU A 57 -18.45 21.61 2.77
CA LEU A 57 -17.78 20.58 1.97
C LEU A 57 -18.77 19.81 1.08
N GLU A 58 -18.24 19.29 -0.02
CA GLU A 58 -18.95 18.25 -0.81
C GLU A 58 -18.75 16.86 -0.16
N LEU A 59 -19.67 15.92 -0.44
CA LEU A 59 -19.55 14.55 0.07
C LEU A 59 -18.19 13.90 -0.25
N ARG A 60 -17.62 14.20 -1.41
CA ARG A 60 -16.33 13.64 -1.85
C ARG A 60 -15.11 14.23 -1.16
N ASP A 61 -15.25 15.36 -0.51
CA ASP A 61 -14.17 15.96 0.28
C ASP A 61 -13.94 15.19 1.57
N LEU A 62 -14.95 14.43 2.00
CA LEU A 62 -14.84 13.57 3.16
C LEU A 62 -14.07 12.28 2.82
N CYS A 63 -12.99 12.02 3.57
CA CYS A 63 -12.20 10.81 3.37
C CYS A 63 -13.06 9.55 3.60
N GLY A 64 -13.00 8.61 2.64
CA GLY A 64 -13.86 7.40 2.62
C GLY A 64 -15.05 7.50 1.66
N ILE A 65 -15.43 8.70 1.19
CA ILE A 65 -16.45 8.89 0.17
C ILE A 65 -15.79 9.15 -1.19
N GLY A 66 -15.76 8.14 -2.02
CA GLY A 66 -15.24 8.22 -3.38
C GLY A 66 -16.35 8.04 -4.41
N ARG A 67 -15.97 8.02 -5.71
CA ARG A 67 -16.87 7.90 -6.86
C ARG A 67 -17.86 6.71 -6.79
N ARG A 68 -17.54 5.66 -6.03
CA ARG A 68 -18.42 4.49 -5.86
C ARG A 68 -19.32 4.61 -4.63
N MET A 69 -18.93 5.37 -3.64
CA MET A 69 -19.70 5.52 -2.40
C MET A 69 -20.79 6.59 -2.54
N GLU A 70 -20.49 7.69 -3.21
CA GLU A 70 -21.43 8.77 -3.45
C GLU A 70 -22.79 8.31 -4.07
N PRO A 71 -22.85 7.49 -5.14
CA PRO A 71 -24.13 6.99 -5.66
C PRO A 71 -24.92 6.14 -4.65
N ARG A 72 -24.22 5.43 -3.76
CA ARG A 72 -24.86 4.63 -2.70
C ARG A 72 -25.49 5.53 -1.63
N LEU A 73 -24.83 6.62 -1.27
CA LEU A 73 -25.37 7.65 -0.39
C LEU A 73 -26.60 8.32 -1.02
N HIS A 74 -26.51 8.70 -2.30
CA HIS A 74 -27.65 9.26 -3.04
C HIS A 74 -28.85 8.32 -3.07
N ALA A 75 -28.62 7.01 -3.21
CA ALA A 75 -29.70 6.00 -3.15
C ALA A 75 -30.35 5.88 -1.75
N CYS A 76 -29.64 6.32 -0.70
CA CYS A 76 -30.16 6.45 0.67
C CYS A 76 -30.73 7.85 0.99
N GLY A 77 -30.86 8.74 -0.01
CA GLY A 77 -31.39 10.09 0.17
C GLY A 77 -30.36 11.13 0.61
N ILE A 78 -29.09 10.75 0.81
CA ILE A 78 -28.02 11.62 1.31
C ILE A 78 -27.32 12.25 0.12
N ARG A 79 -27.44 13.56 -0.07
CA ARG A 79 -26.87 14.32 -1.19
C ARG A 79 -25.87 15.39 -0.77
N THR A 80 -25.98 15.87 0.46
CA THR A 80 -25.15 16.92 1.05
C THR A 80 -24.43 16.39 2.30
N VAL A 81 -23.47 17.15 2.81
CA VAL A 81 -22.85 16.86 4.10
C VAL A 81 -23.83 17.08 5.25
N GLU A 82 -24.77 18.00 5.09
CA GLU A 82 -25.88 18.18 6.05
C GLU A 82 -26.75 16.96 6.15
N ASP A 83 -27.25 16.43 5.02
CA ASP A 83 -28.01 15.17 5.01
C ASP A 83 -27.21 14.02 5.64
N LEU A 84 -25.90 13.99 5.40
CA LEU A 84 -25.02 12.95 5.95
C LEU A 84 -24.83 13.08 7.45
N TRP A 85 -24.77 14.32 7.96
CA TRP A 85 -24.66 14.60 9.38
C TRP A 85 -25.95 14.22 10.13
N GLU A 86 -27.11 14.54 9.55
CA GLU A 86 -28.42 14.24 10.12
C GLU A 86 -28.83 12.77 10.00
N ALA A 87 -28.19 12.05 9.09
CA ALA A 87 -28.48 10.63 8.87
C ALA A 87 -28.20 9.80 10.12
N ASP A 88 -29.12 8.87 10.41
CA ASP A 88 -28.92 7.92 11.49
C ASP A 88 -27.85 6.87 11.18
N ARG A 89 -27.36 6.25 12.22
CA ARG A 89 -26.34 5.20 12.15
C ARG A 89 -26.76 4.03 11.26
N GLU A 90 -28.04 3.65 11.30
CA GLU A 90 -28.57 2.51 10.55
C GLU A 90 -28.57 2.81 9.04
N THR A 91 -28.91 4.01 8.64
CA THR A 91 -28.82 4.46 7.23
C THR A 91 -27.39 4.41 6.71
N LEU A 92 -26.41 4.85 7.50
CA LEU A 92 -25.00 4.74 7.12
C LEU A 92 -24.52 3.29 7.10
N HIS A 93 -24.98 2.45 8.04
CA HIS A 93 -24.71 1.01 8.03
C HIS A 93 -25.18 0.38 6.72
N ARG A 94 -26.39 0.67 6.25
CA ARG A 94 -26.92 0.20 4.97
C ARG A 94 -26.12 0.75 3.80
N ALA A 95 -25.81 2.04 3.78
CA ALA A 95 -25.05 2.67 2.71
C ALA A 95 -23.66 2.07 2.53
N TRP A 96 -22.94 1.76 3.60
CA TRP A 96 -21.63 1.09 3.56
C TRP A 96 -21.74 -0.42 3.37
N GLY A 97 -22.88 -1.03 3.74
CA GLY A 97 -23.11 -2.47 3.71
C GLY A 97 -22.49 -3.18 4.91
N GLY A 98 -22.43 -2.55 6.07
CA GLY A 98 -21.94 -3.13 7.32
C GLY A 98 -21.29 -2.14 8.28
N VAL A 99 -20.53 -2.65 9.24
CA VAL A 99 -19.88 -1.93 10.36
C VAL A 99 -19.01 -0.72 9.91
N GLY A 100 -18.57 -0.69 8.66
CA GLY A 100 -17.86 0.47 8.09
C GLY A 100 -18.69 1.76 8.16
N GLY A 101 -20.01 1.66 7.96
CA GLY A 101 -20.94 2.79 8.11
C GLY A 101 -21.06 3.27 9.55
N ASP A 102 -21.12 2.33 10.49
CA ASP A 102 -21.17 2.65 11.93
C ASP A 102 -19.93 3.43 12.36
N ARG A 103 -18.75 2.96 11.93
CA ARG A 103 -17.46 3.62 12.21
C ARG A 103 -17.38 4.99 11.55
N PHE A 104 -17.89 5.11 10.33
CA PHE A 104 -17.95 6.39 9.62
C PHE A 104 -18.84 7.37 10.37
N TRP A 105 -20.03 6.94 10.81
CA TRP A 105 -20.95 7.76 11.60
C TRP A 105 -20.30 8.27 12.90
N HIS A 106 -19.70 7.36 13.68
CA HIS A 106 -18.97 7.74 14.90
C HIS A 106 -17.82 8.71 14.62
N GLY A 107 -17.03 8.44 13.58
CA GLY A 107 -15.92 9.30 13.19
C GLY A 107 -16.38 10.70 12.76
N LEU A 108 -17.48 10.80 12.02
CA LEU A 108 -18.06 12.07 11.56
C LEU A 108 -18.48 12.94 12.74
N HIS A 109 -19.10 12.34 13.77
CA HIS A 109 -19.59 13.04 14.98
C HIS A 109 -18.49 13.25 16.05
N GLY A 110 -17.23 13.08 15.72
CA GLY A 110 -16.12 13.34 16.64
C GLY A 110 -15.75 12.18 17.56
N GLY A 111 -16.47 11.05 17.47
CA GLY A 111 -16.22 9.87 18.29
C GLY A 111 -14.85 9.26 18.00
N VAL A 112 -14.19 8.70 19.03
CA VAL A 112 -12.96 7.93 18.90
C VAL A 112 -13.35 6.48 18.56
N THR A 113 -12.81 5.96 17.47
CA THR A 113 -12.98 4.56 17.08
C THR A 113 -11.74 3.77 17.48
N GLU A 114 -11.92 2.50 17.87
CA GLU A 114 -10.81 1.58 18.21
C GLU A 114 -9.81 1.38 17.05
N ASP A 115 -10.12 1.83 15.85
CA ASP A 115 -9.24 1.81 14.67
C ASP A 115 -8.07 2.82 14.73
N ASP A 116 -7.88 3.56 15.83
CA ASP A 116 -6.72 4.44 16.03
C ASP A 116 -5.42 3.67 16.34
N ALA A 117 -5.50 2.38 16.64
CA ALA A 117 -4.34 1.52 16.65
C ALA A 117 -3.82 1.30 15.21
N PRO A 118 -2.51 1.36 14.96
CA PRO A 118 -1.97 1.06 13.64
C PRO A 118 -2.41 -0.35 13.22
N PRO A 119 -3.12 -0.48 12.07
CA PRO A 119 -3.60 -1.79 11.64
C PRO A 119 -2.41 -2.72 11.43
N ALA A 120 -2.53 -3.95 11.91
CA ALA A 120 -1.56 -4.99 11.60
C ALA A 120 -1.38 -5.05 10.07
N HIS A 121 -0.13 -5.14 9.62
CA HIS A 121 0.15 -5.23 8.19
C HIS A 121 -0.54 -6.47 7.62
N ARG A 122 -1.49 -6.25 6.70
CA ARG A 122 -2.21 -7.34 6.02
C ARG A 122 -1.53 -7.75 4.72
N THR A 123 -0.75 -6.84 4.13
CA THR A 123 -0.08 -7.05 2.85
C THR A 123 1.22 -6.26 2.80
N ILE A 124 2.19 -6.78 2.05
CA ILE A 124 3.43 -6.07 1.71
C ILE A 124 3.57 -6.11 0.19
N GLY A 125 3.62 -4.96 -0.46
CA GLY A 125 3.69 -4.91 -1.91
C GLY A 125 4.32 -3.65 -2.45
N HIS A 126 4.68 -3.71 -3.73
CA HIS A 126 5.15 -2.58 -4.50
C HIS A 126 4.45 -2.51 -5.85
N SER A 127 4.25 -1.30 -6.35
CA SER A 127 3.72 -1.09 -7.70
C SER A 127 4.53 -0.02 -8.42
N HIS A 128 4.61 -0.14 -9.75
CA HIS A 128 5.34 0.79 -10.56
C HIS A 128 4.60 1.10 -11.87
N VAL A 129 4.52 2.37 -12.23
CA VAL A 129 4.08 2.81 -13.55
C VAL A 129 5.32 2.89 -14.42
N LEU A 130 5.33 2.13 -15.51
CA LEU A 130 6.52 1.94 -16.35
C LEU A 130 6.70 3.11 -17.30
N ALA A 131 7.95 3.55 -17.46
CA ALA A 131 8.35 4.45 -18.52
C ALA A 131 8.15 3.76 -19.89
N PRO A 132 7.88 4.51 -20.97
CA PRO A 132 7.50 3.95 -22.26
C PRO A 132 8.45 2.85 -22.80
N GLU A 133 9.75 3.00 -22.61
CA GLU A 133 10.79 2.05 -23.01
C GLU A 133 10.74 0.73 -22.23
N MET A 134 10.21 0.75 -21.01
CA MET A 134 10.08 -0.41 -20.11
C MET A 134 8.76 -1.17 -20.24
N ARG A 135 7.89 -0.75 -21.15
CA ARG A 135 6.53 -1.32 -21.26
C ARG A 135 6.47 -2.61 -22.09
N THR A 136 7.56 -3.03 -22.71
CA THR A 136 7.59 -4.34 -23.38
C THR A 136 7.41 -5.46 -22.34
N PRO A 137 6.70 -6.57 -22.67
CA PRO A 137 6.49 -7.67 -21.73
C PRO A 137 7.79 -8.21 -21.09
N PRO A 138 8.90 -8.42 -21.82
CA PRO A 138 10.15 -8.87 -21.19
C PRO A 138 10.69 -7.85 -20.18
N ALA A 139 10.76 -6.56 -20.52
CA ALA A 139 11.27 -5.52 -19.64
C ALA A 139 10.36 -5.34 -18.40
N ALA A 140 9.04 -5.34 -18.60
CA ALA A 140 8.07 -5.27 -17.51
C ALA A 140 8.17 -6.47 -16.56
N GLY A 141 8.47 -7.68 -17.07
CA GLY A 141 8.71 -8.88 -16.27
C GLY A 141 9.95 -8.75 -15.38
N VAL A 142 11.00 -8.13 -15.87
CA VAL A 142 12.21 -7.83 -15.06
C VAL A 142 11.86 -6.85 -13.93
N VAL A 143 11.07 -5.81 -14.23
CA VAL A 143 10.59 -4.88 -13.19
C VAL A 143 9.71 -5.58 -12.17
N ALA A 144 8.79 -6.47 -12.60
CA ALA A 144 7.97 -7.26 -11.69
C ALA A 144 8.81 -8.05 -10.69
N ARG A 145 9.87 -8.73 -11.18
CA ARG A 145 10.81 -9.46 -10.34
C ARG A 145 11.54 -8.55 -9.35
N ARG A 146 12.02 -7.40 -9.79
CA ARG A 146 12.66 -6.42 -8.91
C ARG A 146 11.71 -5.93 -7.81
N LEU A 147 10.45 -5.63 -8.13
CA LEU A 147 9.45 -5.24 -7.16
C LEU A 147 9.17 -6.35 -6.15
N LEU A 148 9.14 -7.61 -6.60
CA LEU A 148 8.97 -8.76 -5.71
C LEU A 148 10.14 -8.91 -4.75
N LEU A 149 11.38 -8.84 -5.24
CA LEU A 149 12.57 -8.95 -4.40
C LEU A 149 12.64 -7.82 -3.36
N LYS A 150 12.22 -6.61 -3.74
CA LYS A 150 12.07 -5.50 -2.80
C LYS A 150 10.98 -5.77 -1.75
N ALA A 151 9.84 -6.34 -2.14
CA ALA A 151 8.78 -6.73 -1.22
C ALA A 151 9.24 -7.84 -0.26
N ALA A 152 9.97 -8.84 -0.76
CA ALA A 152 10.51 -9.94 0.03
C ALA A 152 11.57 -9.47 1.06
N SER A 153 12.49 -8.57 0.66
CA SER A 153 13.45 -7.98 1.58
C SER A 153 12.74 -7.18 2.69
N ARG A 154 11.72 -6.39 2.32
CA ARG A 154 10.90 -5.69 3.30
C ARG A 154 10.14 -6.64 4.22
N LEU A 155 9.60 -7.74 3.71
CA LEU A 155 8.93 -8.78 4.49
C LEU A 155 9.85 -9.30 5.61
N ARG A 156 11.10 -9.69 5.28
CA ARG A 156 12.11 -10.16 6.23
C ARG A 156 12.52 -9.08 7.24
N ARG A 157 12.76 -7.85 6.79
CA ARG A 157 13.09 -6.72 7.67
C ARG A 157 11.99 -6.45 8.70
N MET A 158 10.73 -6.62 8.31
CA MET A 158 9.58 -6.46 9.20
C MET A 158 9.27 -7.71 10.02
N LYS A 159 10.09 -8.76 9.90
CA LYS A 159 9.93 -10.04 10.61
C LYS A 159 8.57 -10.69 10.37
N TYR A 160 8.17 -10.75 9.09
CA TYR A 160 6.99 -11.49 8.65
C TYR A 160 7.36 -12.61 7.69
N ARG A 161 6.50 -13.63 7.64
CA ARG A 161 6.43 -14.65 6.60
C ARG A 161 5.16 -14.43 5.79
N ALA A 162 5.11 -14.93 4.57
CA ALA A 162 3.93 -14.88 3.70
C ALA A 162 3.70 -16.24 3.06
N ASP A 163 2.49 -16.50 2.58
CA ASP A 163 2.14 -17.74 1.87
C ASP A 163 1.46 -17.49 0.52
N HIS A 164 1.17 -16.24 0.19
CA HIS A 164 0.49 -15.87 -1.06
C HIS A 164 1.18 -14.73 -1.79
N LEU A 165 1.15 -14.83 -3.13
CA LEU A 165 1.62 -13.81 -4.04
C LEU A 165 0.51 -13.42 -5.01
N HIS A 166 0.23 -12.12 -5.12
CA HIS A 166 -0.66 -11.53 -6.11
C HIS A 166 0.14 -10.67 -7.08
N LEU A 167 -0.06 -10.93 -8.38
CA LEU A 167 0.48 -10.14 -9.48
C LEU A 167 -0.66 -9.45 -10.21
N SER A 168 -0.53 -8.16 -10.43
CA SER A 168 -1.47 -7.37 -11.24
C SER A 168 -0.72 -6.56 -12.27
N VAL A 169 -1.19 -6.60 -13.49
CA VAL A 169 -0.65 -5.89 -14.64
C VAL A 169 -1.76 -5.07 -15.28
N ARG A 170 -1.47 -3.81 -15.59
CA ARG A 170 -2.32 -2.97 -16.43
C ARG A 170 -1.63 -2.73 -17.76
N THR A 171 -2.28 -3.07 -18.85
CA THR A 171 -1.80 -2.80 -20.20
C THR A 171 -2.00 -1.32 -20.58
N GLU A 172 -1.38 -0.85 -21.65
CA GLU A 172 -1.52 0.55 -22.10
C GLU A 172 -2.97 0.87 -22.45
N ASP A 173 -3.58 0.04 -23.26
CA ASP A 173 -4.90 0.29 -23.85
C ASP A 173 -5.96 -0.73 -23.40
N GLY A 174 -5.63 -1.56 -22.42
CA GLY A 174 -6.49 -2.67 -22.04
C GLY A 174 -6.85 -2.73 -20.55
N PRO A 175 -7.60 -3.78 -20.20
CA PRO A 175 -8.01 -4.01 -18.83
C PRO A 175 -6.83 -4.37 -17.92
N ARG A 176 -7.10 -4.33 -16.64
CA ARG A 176 -6.21 -4.88 -15.62
C ARG A 176 -6.33 -6.40 -15.63
N CYS A 177 -5.22 -7.09 -15.76
CA CYS A 177 -5.10 -8.54 -15.67
C CYS A 177 -4.40 -8.91 -14.36
N GLU A 178 -4.85 -9.97 -13.72
CA GLU A 178 -4.35 -10.38 -12.40
C GLU A 178 -4.29 -11.89 -12.28
N ALA A 179 -3.31 -12.35 -11.49
CA ALA A 179 -3.20 -13.73 -11.07
C ALA A 179 -2.66 -13.78 -9.65
N GLN A 180 -3.02 -14.83 -8.94
CA GLN A 180 -2.52 -15.11 -7.60
C GLN A 180 -2.13 -16.57 -7.46
N GLY A 181 -1.24 -16.84 -6.53
CA GLY A 181 -0.81 -18.19 -6.21
C GLY A 181 -0.39 -18.30 -4.77
N LYS A 182 -0.47 -19.53 -4.26
CA LYS A 182 -0.01 -19.91 -2.94
C LYS A 182 1.38 -20.55 -3.04
N PHE A 183 2.21 -20.30 -2.04
CA PHE A 183 3.49 -21.00 -1.85
C PHE A 183 3.63 -21.43 -0.39
N GLU A 184 4.60 -22.26 -0.09
CA GLU A 184 4.87 -22.67 1.29
C GLU A 184 5.21 -21.44 2.14
N GLU A 185 4.52 -21.28 3.30
CA GLU A 185 4.73 -20.17 4.21
C GLU A 185 6.21 -19.96 4.51
N GLY A 186 6.74 -18.78 4.20
CA GLY A 186 8.15 -18.46 4.39
C GLY A 186 8.54 -17.08 3.90
N ALA A 187 9.84 -16.84 3.89
CA ALA A 187 10.46 -15.60 3.43
C ALA A 187 11.51 -15.81 2.32
N ASP A 188 11.45 -16.97 1.65
CA ASP A 188 12.38 -17.40 0.61
C ASP A 188 12.12 -16.69 -0.72
N SER A 189 13.05 -15.85 -1.13
CA SER A 189 12.97 -15.10 -2.39
C SER A 189 12.99 -15.99 -3.63
N ILE A 190 13.61 -17.18 -3.59
CA ILE A 190 13.73 -18.07 -4.75
C ILE A 190 12.37 -18.70 -5.06
N VAL A 191 11.66 -19.19 -4.03
CA VAL A 191 10.32 -19.75 -4.19
C VAL A 191 9.36 -18.69 -4.72
N MET A 192 9.41 -17.48 -4.15
CA MET A 192 8.58 -16.36 -4.60
C MET A 192 8.84 -15.98 -6.06
N VAL A 193 10.11 -15.97 -6.51
CA VAL A 193 10.47 -15.68 -7.91
C VAL A 193 10.00 -16.77 -8.87
N ARG A 194 10.06 -18.03 -8.47
CA ARG A 194 9.51 -19.14 -9.28
C ARG A 194 8.00 -18.97 -9.49
N LEU A 195 7.27 -18.75 -8.40
CA LEU A 195 5.84 -18.50 -8.49
C LEU A 195 5.52 -17.26 -9.33
N LEU A 196 6.28 -16.16 -9.16
CA LEU A 196 6.11 -14.96 -9.99
C LEU A 196 6.24 -15.29 -11.48
N THR A 197 7.20 -16.13 -11.86
CA THR A 197 7.41 -16.52 -13.27
C THR A 197 6.18 -17.24 -13.84
N GLU A 198 5.59 -18.13 -13.07
CA GLU A 198 4.34 -18.82 -13.47
C GLU A 198 3.16 -17.85 -13.58
N LEU A 199 2.98 -16.98 -12.58
CA LEU A 199 1.92 -15.97 -12.57
C LEU A 199 2.10 -14.97 -13.72
N TRP A 200 3.34 -14.61 -14.05
CA TRP A 200 3.66 -13.75 -15.18
C TRP A 200 3.17 -14.33 -16.50
N GLN A 201 3.45 -15.60 -16.76
CA GLN A 201 2.97 -16.28 -17.96
C GLN A 201 1.43 -16.28 -18.04
N ARG A 202 0.75 -16.55 -16.92
CA ARG A 202 -0.72 -16.53 -16.85
C ARG A 202 -1.30 -15.15 -17.15
N VAL A 203 -0.76 -14.11 -16.51
CA VAL A 203 -1.22 -12.73 -16.68
C VAL A 203 -0.93 -12.22 -18.09
N MET A 204 0.23 -12.51 -18.66
CA MET A 204 0.58 -12.08 -20.01
C MET A 204 -0.25 -12.79 -21.09
N LYS A 205 -0.64 -14.04 -20.85
CA LYS A 205 -1.63 -14.74 -21.69
C LYS A 205 -2.97 -14.02 -21.70
N GLN A 206 -3.49 -13.63 -20.53
CA GLN A 206 -4.71 -12.83 -20.40
C GLN A 206 -4.58 -11.47 -21.08
N ALA A 207 -3.45 -10.81 -20.91
CA ALA A 207 -3.13 -9.51 -21.49
C ALA A 207 -2.74 -9.59 -22.99
N ARG A 208 -2.81 -10.78 -23.63
CA ARG A 208 -2.41 -11.00 -25.02
C ARG A 208 -1.03 -10.43 -25.37
N TRP A 209 -0.08 -10.50 -24.42
CA TRP A 209 1.28 -9.98 -24.57
C TRP A 209 1.38 -8.50 -24.97
N GLN A 210 0.36 -7.72 -24.63
CA GLN A 210 0.35 -6.27 -24.89
C GLN A 210 1.38 -5.54 -24.03
N ARG A 211 1.69 -4.31 -24.44
CA ARG A 211 2.57 -3.41 -23.69
C ARG A 211 1.97 -3.11 -22.30
N VAL A 212 2.83 -3.13 -21.29
CA VAL A 212 2.46 -3.02 -19.89
C VAL A 212 2.67 -1.59 -19.38
N LYS A 213 1.62 -0.94 -18.90
CA LYS A 213 1.68 0.41 -18.33
C LYS A 213 2.04 0.40 -16.85
N LYS A 214 1.52 -0.56 -16.09
CA LYS A 214 1.75 -0.65 -14.63
C LYS A 214 1.87 -2.10 -14.21
N VAL A 215 2.80 -2.35 -13.29
CA VAL A 215 2.97 -3.65 -12.61
C VAL A 215 2.79 -3.44 -11.11
N SER A 216 2.12 -4.38 -10.45
CA SER A 216 1.97 -4.42 -9.00
C SER A 216 2.17 -5.84 -8.49
N VAL A 217 2.96 -5.98 -7.45
CA VAL A 217 3.27 -7.25 -6.78
C VAL A 217 2.91 -7.10 -5.31
N THR A 218 2.17 -8.05 -4.75
CA THR A 218 1.71 -7.99 -3.36
C THR A 218 1.83 -9.35 -2.70
N LEU A 219 2.52 -9.40 -1.57
CA LEU A 219 2.58 -10.54 -0.66
C LEU A 219 1.47 -10.38 0.39
N TYR A 220 0.74 -11.45 0.66
CA TYR A 220 -0.33 -11.49 1.66
C TYR A 220 -0.38 -12.84 2.36
N GLY A 221 -1.33 -13.03 3.31
CA GLY A 221 -1.24 -14.14 4.23
C GLY A 221 -0.04 -13.98 5.18
N LEU A 222 0.11 -12.74 5.73
CA LEU A 222 1.26 -12.40 6.55
C LEU A 222 1.12 -13.00 7.94
N VAL A 223 2.18 -13.69 8.39
CA VAL A 223 2.32 -14.25 9.73
C VAL A 223 3.58 -13.67 10.36
N ALA A 224 3.50 -13.17 11.59
CA ALA A 224 4.69 -12.67 12.28
C ALA A 224 5.67 -13.83 12.53
N GLU A 225 6.97 -13.59 12.33
CA GLU A 225 8.03 -14.58 12.48
C GLU A 225 8.05 -15.22 13.88
N ALA A 226 7.65 -14.44 14.90
CA ALA A 226 7.57 -14.91 16.29
C ALA A 226 6.40 -15.90 16.52
N GLN A 227 5.42 -16.00 15.62
CA GLN A 227 4.36 -16.98 15.75
C GLN A 227 4.89 -18.38 15.39
N PRO A 228 4.54 -19.40 16.18
CA PRO A 228 4.97 -20.77 15.90
C PRO A 228 4.45 -21.21 14.54
N GLN A 229 5.32 -21.80 13.73
CA GLN A 229 4.94 -22.40 12.46
C GLN A 229 4.45 -23.83 12.73
N GLN A 230 3.28 -24.16 12.20
CA GLN A 230 2.83 -25.55 12.21
C GLN A 230 3.69 -26.34 11.25
N LEU A 231 4.48 -27.26 11.80
CA LEU A 231 5.29 -28.17 10.99
C LEU A 231 4.38 -29.25 10.37
N GLU A 232 4.64 -29.58 9.11
CA GLU A 232 3.99 -30.73 8.49
C GLU A 232 4.52 -32.03 9.11
N LEU A 233 3.63 -32.80 9.70
CA LEU A 233 3.97 -34.05 10.40
C LEU A 233 4.61 -35.12 9.47
N PHE A 234 4.28 -35.05 8.17
CA PHE A 234 4.72 -36.01 7.16
C PHE A 234 5.64 -35.38 6.09
N ALA A 235 6.31 -34.27 6.41
CA ALA A 235 7.25 -33.66 5.47
C ALA A 235 8.40 -34.63 5.14
N PRO A 236 8.75 -34.86 3.86
CA PRO A 236 9.89 -35.68 3.50
C PRO A 236 11.18 -35.14 4.11
N SER A 237 12.04 -36.08 4.60
CA SER A 237 13.34 -35.74 5.18
C SER A 237 14.18 -34.91 4.20
N GLY A 238 14.65 -33.73 4.64
CA GLY A 238 15.47 -32.82 3.83
C GLY A 238 14.75 -31.60 3.23
N ILE A 239 13.42 -31.55 3.19
CA ILE A 239 12.70 -30.37 2.70
C ILE A 239 12.89 -29.21 3.67
N ALA A 240 12.79 -29.44 4.98
CA ALA A 240 13.00 -28.42 6.01
C ALA A 240 14.42 -27.82 5.93
N ALA A 241 15.46 -28.66 5.87
CA ALA A 241 16.85 -28.20 5.72
C ALA A 241 17.09 -27.42 4.43
N SER A 242 16.43 -27.80 3.33
CA SER A 242 16.50 -27.07 2.07
C SER A 242 15.82 -25.70 2.16
N LYS A 243 14.71 -25.60 2.88
CA LYS A 243 13.99 -24.33 3.13
C LYS A 243 14.84 -23.37 3.97
N GLU A 244 15.33 -23.83 5.11
CA GLU A 244 16.21 -23.02 5.97
C GLU A 244 17.43 -22.48 5.21
N ARG A 245 18.05 -23.32 4.39
CA ARG A 245 19.20 -22.92 3.56
C ARG A 245 18.84 -21.81 2.57
N ARG A 246 17.67 -21.87 1.91
CA ARG A 246 17.21 -20.85 0.96
C ARG A 246 16.81 -19.56 1.66
N GLU A 247 16.16 -19.65 2.83
CA GLU A 247 15.84 -18.47 3.65
C GLU A 247 17.12 -17.81 4.14
N HIS A 248 18.08 -18.59 4.64
CA HIS A 248 19.39 -18.05 5.04
C HIS A 248 20.10 -17.35 3.87
N LEU A 249 20.10 -17.95 2.68
CA LEU A 249 20.64 -17.32 1.47
C LEU A 249 19.96 -15.99 1.17
N SER A 250 18.64 -15.91 1.32
CA SER A 250 17.89 -14.67 1.12
C SER A 250 18.29 -13.56 2.12
N HIS A 251 18.55 -13.91 3.36
CA HIS A 251 19.08 -12.98 4.38
C HIS A 251 20.51 -12.51 4.08
N VAL A 252 21.37 -13.43 3.61
CA VAL A 252 22.75 -13.08 3.19
C VAL A 252 22.72 -12.09 2.02
N LEU A 253 21.86 -12.33 1.03
CA LEU A 253 21.69 -11.41 -0.10
C LEU A 253 21.21 -10.02 0.35
N ASP A 254 20.26 -9.94 1.29
CA ASP A 254 19.83 -8.66 1.86
C ASP A 254 21.00 -7.96 2.56
N SER A 255 21.78 -8.68 3.35
CA SER A 255 22.95 -8.13 4.08
C SER A 255 24.01 -7.58 3.13
N ILE A 256 24.29 -8.28 2.01
CA ILE A 256 25.23 -7.82 0.99
C ILE A 256 24.71 -6.53 0.34
N ASN A 257 23.43 -6.51 -0.06
CA ASN A 257 22.83 -5.34 -0.69
C ASN A 257 22.73 -4.13 0.26
N GLN A 258 22.56 -4.37 1.56
CA GLN A 258 22.61 -3.31 2.57
C GLN A 258 24.02 -2.75 2.75
N LYS A 259 25.03 -3.61 2.75
CA LYS A 259 26.43 -3.22 3.00
C LYS A 259 27.10 -2.55 1.79
N PHE A 260 26.90 -3.11 0.61
CA PHE A 260 27.59 -2.70 -0.62
C PHE A 260 26.75 -1.84 -1.56
N GLY A 261 25.52 -1.57 -1.20
CA GLY A 261 24.57 -0.79 -1.98
C GLY A 261 23.56 -1.67 -2.69
N ARG A 262 22.48 -1.03 -3.09
CA ARG A 262 21.33 -1.67 -3.72
C ARG A 262 21.70 -2.39 -5.01
N ASP A 263 21.09 -3.55 -5.21
CA ASP A 263 21.24 -4.38 -6.42
C ASP A 263 22.70 -4.84 -6.66
N SER A 264 23.60 -4.82 -5.63
CA SER A 264 24.96 -5.37 -5.73
C SER A 264 24.92 -6.86 -6.05
N VAL A 265 23.96 -7.57 -5.50
CA VAL A 265 23.66 -8.96 -5.86
C VAL A 265 22.16 -9.10 -6.13
N VAL A 266 21.80 -9.69 -7.25
CA VAL A 266 20.41 -9.89 -7.65
C VAL A 266 20.14 -11.36 -8.00
N ILE A 267 18.92 -11.82 -7.79
CA ILE A 267 18.48 -13.15 -8.20
C ILE A 267 18.04 -13.10 -9.66
N GLY A 268 18.78 -13.79 -10.53
CA GLY A 268 18.51 -13.86 -11.96
C GLY A 268 19.14 -12.69 -12.76
N PHE A 269 18.97 -12.74 -14.07
CA PHE A 269 19.53 -11.75 -14.96
C PHE A 269 18.74 -10.43 -14.95
N THR A 270 19.43 -9.31 -14.80
CA THR A 270 18.84 -7.97 -14.89
C THR A 270 19.63 -7.16 -15.91
N PRO A 271 19.06 -6.84 -17.08
CA PRO A 271 19.73 -6.00 -18.07
C PRO A 271 20.13 -4.63 -17.50
N ASP A 272 21.23 -4.05 -17.95
CA ASP A 272 21.71 -2.74 -17.48
C ASP A 272 20.67 -1.63 -17.68
N THR A 273 19.85 -1.72 -18.71
CA THR A 273 18.70 -0.82 -18.96
C THR A 273 17.66 -0.80 -17.83
N VAL A 274 17.62 -1.82 -16.97
CA VAL A 274 16.68 -1.93 -15.86
C VAL A 274 17.34 -1.61 -14.51
N ARG A 275 18.67 -1.54 -14.46
CA ARG A 275 19.41 -1.18 -13.23
C ARG A 275 19.17 0.27 -12.81
N THR A 276 19.04 1.17 -13.79
CA THR A 276 18.65 2.55 -13.52
C THR A 276 17.17 2.65 -13.23
N PHE A 277 16.76 3.59 -12.39
CA PHE A 277 15.36 3.85 -12.11
C PHE A 277 14.68 4.40 -13.38
N SER A 278 13.84 3.60 -13.99
CA SER A 278 13.21 3.88 -15.29
C SER A 278 11.70 4.06 -15.20
N GLY A 279 11.20 4.60 -14.10
CA GLY A 279 9.77 4.83 -13.89
C GLY A 279 9.43 6.26 -13.54
N THR A 280 8.15 6.60 -13.65
CA THR A 280 7.63 7.86 -13.13
C THR A 280 7.80 7.87 -11.62
N LYS A 281 8.45 8.90 -11.07
CA LYS A 281 8.50 9.11 -9.62
C LYS A 281 7.09 9.43 -9.15
N ILE A 282 6.46 8.50 -8.45
CA ILE A 282 5.17 8.72 -7.79
C ILE A 282 5.47 9.12 -6.36
N ALA A 283 4.80 10.15 -5.89
CA ALA A 283 4.87 10.54 -4.48
C ALA A 283 4.47 9.37 -3.59
N PHE A 284 5.15 9.22 -2.47
CA PHE A 284 4.84 8.18 -1.50
C PHE A 284 3.44 8.40 -0.91
N THR A 285 2.68 7.34 -0.77
CA THR A 285 1.38 7.39 -0.09
C THR A 285 1.52 7.49 1.44
N ARG A 286 2.72 7.27 1.97
CA ARG A 286 3.12 7.43 3.35
C ARG A 286 4.53 8.02 3.41
N ILE A 287 4.91 8.56 4.53
CA ILE A 287 6.31 8.96 4.79
C ILE A 287 7.14 7.67 4.87
N PRO A 288 8.13 7.47 3.97
CA PRO A 288 9.00 6.30 4.05
C PRO A 288 9.90 6.39 5.29
N ASP A 289 10.28 5.25 5.82
CA ASP A 289 11.28 5.20 6.87
C ASP A 289 12.65 5.68 6.35
N ARG A 290 13.47 6.24 7.24
CA ARG A 290 14.79 6.78 6.86
C ARG A 290 15.66 5.76 6.14
N GLU A 291 15.51 4.48 6.44
CA GLU A 291 16.20 3.37 5.82
C GLU A 291 15.75 3.14 4.37
N GLU A 292 14.51 3.47 4.04
CA GLU A 292 13.98 3.33 2.68
C GLU A 292 14.54 4.38 1.70
N PHE A 293 15.10 5.48 2.20
CA PHE A 293 15.78 6.49 1.36
C PHE A 293 17.20 6.09 0.97
N LYS A 294 17.80 5.13 1.67
CA LYS A 294 19.13 4.60 1.36
C LYS A 294 19.10 3.46 0.35
N GLU A 295 17.89 3.06 -0.08
CA GLU A 295 17.66 2.04 -1.10
C GLU A 295 17.81 2.57 -2.54
#